data_e78628d49768f7e410d94efb38db6c75
#
_entry.id   e78628d49768f7e410d94efb38db6c75
#
_cell.length_a   1.000
_cell.length_b   1.000
_cell.length_c   1.000
_cell.angle_alpha   90.00
_cell.angle_beta   90.00
_cell.angle_gamma   90.00
#
_symmetry.space_group_name_H-M   'P 1'
#
loop_
_entity.id
_entity.type
_entity.pdbx_description
1 polymer ?
#
loop_
_entity_poly.entity_id
_entity_poly.type
_entity_poly.pdbx_seq_one_letter_code
_entity_poly.pdbx_strand_id
1 'polypeptide(L)'
;ITFNTENSKVLAKFDKLLEVTDLFLLDIKHINNEEHIKLTSQPNLAIIDFASYLSDKKKDVWIRHVVVPGYTYNDKFLYELGYFLGSLKNIKALDVLPYHTMGTVKYETMGLKYPLAGVEALSAEDAKKAREKIFEGLKQRLIDDKIKALAV
;
A
#
# COMPACT_ATOMS: atom_id res chain seq x y z
N ILE A 1 13.52 6.55 10.60
CA ILE A 1 12.78 7.84 10.69
C ILE A 1 11.38 7.57 10.17
N THR A 2 10.36 7.82 10.99
CA THR A 2 8.96 7.70 10.58
C THR A 2 8.48 9.02 10.01
N PHE A 3 7.77 8.99 8.88
CA PHE A 3 7.18 10.19 8.27
C PHE A 3 6.15 10.83 9.22
N ASN A 4 6.23 12.14 9.37
CA ASN A 4 5.30 12.91 10.19
C ASN A 4 5.27 14.37 9.70
N THR A 5 4.09 14.81 9.26
CA THR A 5 3.85 16.16 8.72
C THR A 5 3.87 17.24 9.81
N GLU A 6 3.59 16.89 11.05
CA GLU A 6 3.58 17.84 12.18
C GLU A 6 4.99 18.17 12.69
N ASN A 7 5.99 17.34 12.35
CA ASN A 7 7.38 17.54 12.75
C ASN A 7 8.18 18.18 11.61
N SER A 8 8.40 19.48 11.67
CA SER A 8 9.11 20.24 10.64
C SER A 8 10.53 19.76 10.35
N LYS A 9 11.26 19.24 11.36
CA LYS A 9 12.60 18.68 11.18
C LYS A 9 12.57 17.35 10.43
N VAL A 10 11.55 16.55 10.66
CA VAL A 10 11.32 15.29 9.91
C VAL A 10 10.92 15.63 8.48
N LEU A 11 9.95 16.52 8.31
CA LEU A 11 9.45 16.95 7.01
C LEU A 11 10.59 17.49 6.11
N ALA A 12 11.45 18.36 6.64
CA ALA A 12 12.59 18.89 5.90
C ALA A 12 13.59 17.81 5.41
N LYS A 13 13.71 16.67 6.13
CA LYS A 13 14.51 15.53 5.65
C LYS A 13 13.85 14.81 4.49
N PHE A 14 12.52 14.66 4.54
CA PHE A 14 11.76 14.07 3.43
C PHE A 14 11.75 15.00 2.23
N ASP A 15 11.61 16.33 2.40
CA ASP A 15 11.72 17.30 1.29
C ASP A 15 13.06 17.16 0.56
N LYS A 16 14.17 17.07 1.29
CA LYS A 16 15.49 16.83 0.68
C LYS A 16 15.57 15.48 -0.05
N LEU A 17 14.95 14.42 0.50
CA LEU A 17 14.89 13.13 -0.17
C LEU A 17 14.10 13.23 -1.49
N LEU A 18 13.02 14.01 -1.51
CA LEU A 18 12.22 14.24 -2.71
C LEU A 18 13.01 14.96 -3.82
N GLU A 19 13.93 15.85 -3.47
CA GLU A 19 14.75 16.58 -4.47
C GLU A 19 15.63 15.63 -5.30
N VAL A 20 16.11 14.55 -4.70
CA VAL A 20 17.06 13.61 -5.31
C VAL A 20 16.45 12.27 -5.71
N THR A 21 15.12 12.14 -5.61
CA THR A 21 14.40 10.89 -5.91
C THR A 21 13.43 11.11 -7.06
N ASP A 22 13.56 10.32 -8.12
CA ASP A 22 12.69 10.39 -9.30
C ASP A 22 11.43 9.52 -9.13
N LEU A 23 11.58 8.34 -8.51
CA LEU A 23 10.50 7.36 -8.35
C LEU A 23 10.54 6.72 -6.95
N PHE A 24 9.40 6.68 -6.30
CA PHE A 24 9.21 5.98 -5.02
C PHE A 24 8.51 4.64 -5.24
N LEU A 25 9.11 3.55 -4.75
CA LEU A 25 8.45 2.26 -4.63
C LEU A 25 7.86 2.17 -3.22
N LEU A 26 6.53 2.26 -3.12
CA LEU A 26 5.83 2.33 -1.83
C LEU A 26 5.01 1.06 -1.59
N ASP A 27 5.36 0.33 -0.54
CA ASP A 27 4.60 -0.83 -0.10
C ASP A 27 3.47 -0.40 0.83
N ILE A 28 2.22 -0.66 0.46
CA ILE A 28 1.07 -0.58 1.36
C ILE A 28 0.71 -2.01 1.76
N LYS A 29 1.11 -2.40 2.96
CA LYS A 29 0.95 -3.79 3.43
C LYS A 29 -0.51 -4.11 3.78
N HIS A 30 -1.25 -3.15 4.34
CA HIS A 30 -2.69 -3.25 4.58
C HIS A 30 -3.29 -1.85 4.67
N ILE A 31 -4.50 -1.64 4.11
CA ILE A 31 -5.17 -0.33 4.15
C ILE A 31 -5.80 -0.05 5.51
N ASN A 32 -6.37 -1.05 6.16
CA ASN A 32 -6.92 -0.93 7.50
C ASN A 32 -5.80 -0.94 8.54
N ASN A 33 -5.81 0.05 9.45
CA ASN A 33 -4.73 0.24 10.42
C ASN A 33 -4.63 -0.90 11.45
N GLU A 34 -5.75 -1.42 11.93
CA GLU A 34 -5.75 -2.50 12.93
C GLU A 34 -5.18 -3.79 12.34
N GLU A 35 -5.61 -4.14 11.12
CA GLU A 35 -5.09 -5.31 10.40
C GLU A 35 -3.62 -5.12 10.01
N HIS A 36 -3.20 -3.89 9.69
CA HIS A 36 -1.79 -3.56 9.45
C HIS A 36 -0.94 -3.80 10.69
N ILE A 37 -1.42 -3.40 11.87
CA ILE A 37 -0.72 -3.65 13.15
C ILE A 37 -0.61 -5.15 13.43
N LYS A 38 -1.67 -5.93 13.20
CA LYS A 38 -1.62 -7.40 13.34
C LYS A 38 -0.58 -8.04 12.42
N LEU A 39 -0.46 -7.54 11.19
CA LEU A 39 0.45 -8.07 10.17
C LEU A 39 1.90 -7.64 10.36
N THR A 40 2.14 -6.41 10.80
CA THR A 40 3.46 -5.77 10.78
C THR A 40 3.96 -5.31 12.14
N SER A 41 3.11 -5.36 13.18
CA SER A 41 3.33 -4.77 14.52
C SER A 41 3.56 -3.25 14.49
N GLN A 42 3.18 -2.58 13.40
CA GLN A 42 3.31 -1.13 13.23
C GLN A 42 2.01 -0.53 12.66
N PRO A 43 1.65 0.72 12.99
CA PRO A 43 0.54 1.42 12.35
C PRO A 43 0.86 1.79 10.89
N ASN A 44 -0.18 1.92 10.06
CA ASN A 44 -0.01 2.29 8.65
C ASN A 44 -0.13 3.81 8.40
N LEU A 45 -0.53 4.61 9.39
CA LEU A 45 -0.85 6.03 9.22
C LEU A 45 0.28 6.81 8.54
N ALA A 46 1.52 6.64 9.01
CA ALA A 46 2.67 7.30 8.41
C ALA A 46 2.89 6.93 6.93
N ILE A 47 2.50 5.72 6.51
CA ILE A 47 2.62 5.25 5.12
C ILE A 47 1.53 5.90 4.26
N ILE A 48 0.31 5.96 4.77
CA ILE A 48 -0.85 6.58 4.11
C ILE A 48 -0.62 8.10 3.96
N ASP A 49 -0.16 8.75 5.03
CA ASP A 49 0.18 10.17 5.00
C ASP A 49 1.32 10.46 4.02
N PHE A 50 2.34 9.59 3.97
CA PHE A 50 3.44 9.75 3.03
C PHE A 50 3.00 9.56 1.57
N ALA A 51 2.10 8.61 1.30
CA ALA A 51 1.53 8.43 -0.04
C ALA A 51 0.78 9.70 -0.49
N SER A 52 -0.04 10.29 0.40
CA SER A 52 -0.75 11.53 0.15
C SER A 52 0.21 12.70 -0.07
N TYR A 53 1.24 12.82 0.76
CA TYR A 53 2.27 13.84 0.63
C TYR A 53 3.04 13.75 -0.70
N LEU A 54 3.41 12.54 -1.14
CA LEU A 54 4.04 12.33 -2.45
C LEU A 54 3.11 12.77 -3.59
N SER A 55 1.80 12.54 -3.45
CA SER A 55 0.80 12.99 -4.42
C SER A 55 0.71 14.52 -4.49
N ASP A 56 0.68 15.21 -3.34
CA ASP A 56 0.66 16.67 -3.27
C ASP A 56 1.94 17.29 -3.86
N LYS A 57 3.08 16.65 -3.63
CA LYS A 57 4.38 17.04 -4.19
C LYS A 57 4.58 16.59 -5.64
N LYS A 58 3.62 15.91 -6.25
CA LYS A 58 3.65 15.38 -7.63
C LYS A 58 4.88 14.49 -7.92
N LYS A 59 5.34 13.74 -6.91
CA LYS A 59 6.44 12.77 -7.04
C LYS A 59 5.89 11.43 -7.51
N ASP A 60 6.52 10.86 -8.51
CA ASP A 60 6.10 9.61 -9.11
C ASP A 60 6.19 8.45 -8.11
N VAL A 61 5.12 7.65 -8.05
CA VAL A 61 5.01 6.52 -7.13
C VAL A 61 4.61 5.24 -7.86
N TRP A 62 5.29 4.18 -7.53
CA TRP A 62 4.92 2.82 -7.88
C TRP A 62 4.44 2.11 -6.61
N ILE A 63 3.15 1.82 -6.54
CA ILE A 63 2.54 1.15 -5.39
C ILE A 63 2.74 -0.36 -5.52
N ARG A 64 3.11 -1.01 -4.41
CA ARG A 64 3.18 -2.47 -4.31
C ARG A 64 2.30 -2.95 -3.16
N HIS A 65 1.53 -4.00 -3.43
CA HIS A 65 0.67 -4.66 -2.46
C HIS A 65 0.80 -6.18 -2.58
N VAL A 66 1.18 -6.85 -1.49
CA VAL A 66 1.26 -8.31 -1.45
C VAL A 66 -0.08 -8.85 -0.94
N VAL A 67 -0.68 -9.74 -1.71
CA VAL A 67 -1.95 -10.40 -1.37
C VAL A 67 -1.67 -11.69 -0.63
N VAL A 68 -2.00 -11.72 0.67
CA VAL A 68 -1.75 -12.83 1.59
C VAL A 68 -3.08 -13.46 1.98
N PRO A 69 -3.30 -14.78 1.73
CA PRO A 69 -4.50 -15.49 2.16
C PRO A 69 -4.75 -15.34 3.66
N GLY A 70 -6.00 -15.08 4.04
CA GLY A 70 -6.39 -14.91 5.44
C GLY A 70 -5.98 -13.58 6.10
N TYR A 71 -5.20 -12.72 5.40
CA TYR A 71 -4.76 -11.42 5.91
C TYR A 71 -5.20 -10.28 4.99
N THR A 72 -4.57 -10.15 3.82
CA THR A 72 -4.84 -9.04 2.89
C THR A 72 -5.75 -9.43 1.74
N TYR A 73 -5.97 -10.73 1.49
CA TYR A 73 -6.91 -11.23 0.49
C TYR A 73 -8.35 -11.15 1.02
N ASN A 74 -8.92 -9.95 0.98
CA ASN A 74 -10.27 -9.66 1.44
C ASN A 74 -10.86 -8.55 0.56
N ASP A 75 -12.01 -8.81 -0.05
CA ASP A 75 -12.64 -7.93 -1.04
C ASP A 75 -12.90 -6.53 -0.52
N LYS A 76 -13.35 -6.40 0.73
CA LYS A 76 -13.58 -5.09 1.36
C LYS A 76 -12.30 -4.27 1.43
N PHE A 77 -11.23 -4.86 1.94
CA PHE A 77 -9.97 -4.14 2.13
C PHE A 77 -9.24 -3.88 0.81
N LEU A 78 -9.36 -4.78 -0.17
CA LEU A 78 -8.85 -4.56 -1.52
C LEU A 78 -9.58 -3.40 -2.21
N TYR A 79 -10.90 -3.34 -2.06
CA TYR A 79 -11.71 -2.23 -2.56
C TYR A 79 -11.35 -0.91 -1.86
N GLU A 80 -11.24 -0.89 -0.52
CA GLU A 80 -10.83 0.28 0.25
C GLU A 80 -9.43 0.77 -0.14
N LEU A 81 -8.48 -0.14 -0.37
CA LEU A 81 -7.16 0.20 -0.90
C LEU A 81 -7.30 0.90 -2.25
N GLY A 82 -8.06 0.33 -3.17
CA GLY A 82 -8.32 0.92 -4.48
C GLY A 82 -8.95 2.31 -4.38
N TYR A 83 -9.95 2.47 -3.52
CA TYR A 83 -10.63 3.74 -3.28
C TYR A 83 -9.65 4.81 -2.75
N PHE A 84 -8.76 4.46 -1.84
CA PHE A 84 -7.67 5.33 -1.39
C PHE A 84 -6.73 5.68 -2.55
N LEU A 85 -6.25 4.69 -3.31
CA LEU A 85 -5.35 4.91 -4.43
C LEU A 85 -5.95 5.82 -5.50
N GLY A 86 -7.26 5.77 -5.71
CA GLY A 86 -7.97 6.66 -6.63
C GLY A 86 -7.92 8.14 -6.25
N SER A 87 -7.60 8.47 -4.99
CA SER A 87 -7.38 9.85 -4.54
C SER A 87 -5.99 10.41 -4.90
N LEU A 88 -5.03 9.53 -5.19
CA LEU A 88 -3.66 9.90 -5.51
C LEU A 88 -3.51 10.19 -7.01
N LYS A 89 -2.80 11.28 -7.35
CA LYS A 89 -2.67 11.77 -8.74
C LYS A 89 -1.32 11.41 -9.39
N ASN A 90 -0.46 10.70 -8.69
CA ASN A 90 0.94 10.51 -9.03
C ASN A 90 1.34 9.03 -9.20
N ILE A 91 0.37 8.11 -9.22
CA ILE A 91 0.65 6.67 -9.34
C ILE A 91 1.01 6.37 -10.80
N LYS A 92 2.21 5.80 -11.01
CA LYS A 92 2.70 5.32 -12.31
C LYS A 92 2.43 3.85 -12.55
N ALA A 93 2.47 3.06 -11.48
CA ALA A 93 2.19 1.63 -11.57
C ALA A 93 1.62 1.10 -10.24
N LEU A 94 0.88 0.00 -10.34
CA LEU A 94 0.39 -0.79 -9.24
C LEU A 94 0.77 -2.26 -9.44
N ASP A 95 1.64 -2.76 -8.57
CA ASP A 95 1.97 -4.18 -8.48
C ASP A 95 1.13 -4.84 -7.40
N VAL A 96 0.29 -5.76 -7.84
CA VAL A 96 -0.44 -6.68 -6.95
C VAL A 96 0.26 -8.02 -7.01
N LEU A 97 0.99 -8.35 -5.94
CA LEU A 97 1.91 -9.47 -5.89
C LEU A 97 1.27 -10.64 -5.13
N PRO A 98 1.25 -11.86 -5.68
CA PRO A 98 0.84 -13.02 -4.92
C PRO A 98 1.83 -13.30 -3.79
N TYR A 99 1.31 -13.64 -2.61
CA TYR A 99 2.14 -14.17 -1.53
C TYR A 99 2.82 -15.47 -1.96
N HIS A 100 4.09 -15.61 -1.61
CA HIS A 100 4.88 -16.82 -1.83
C HIS A 100 5.74 -17.15 -0.61
N THR A 101 6.06 -18.42 -0.43
CA THR A 101 6.75 -18.96 0.77
C THR A 101 8.27 -18.82 0.73
N MET A 102 8.87 -18.20 -0.31
CA MET A 102 10.34 -18.08 -0.42
C MET A 102 11.01 -17.34 0.75
N GLY A 103 10.27 -16.52 1.49
CA GLY A 103 10.77 -15.87 2.70
C GLY A 103 11.02 -16.81 3.86
N THR A 104 10.44 -18.02 3.89
CA THR A 104 10.53 -18.99 4.99
C THR A 104 11.98 -19.38 5.26
N VAL A 105 12.75 -19.66 4.21
CA VAL A 105 14.17 -20.06 4.30
C VAL A 105 15.01 -19.01 5.04
N LYS A 106 14.73 -17.73 4.83
CA LYS A 106 15.45 -16.66 5.52
C LYS A 106 15.19 -16.65 7.03
N TYR A 107 13.95 -16.91 7.43
CA TYR A 107 13.59 -17.01 8.86
C TYR A 107 14.22 -18.24 9.50
N GLU A 108 14.20 -19.38 8.82
CA GLU A 108 14.86 -20.62 9.27
C GLU A 108 16.36 -20.41 9.47
N THR A 109 17.04 -19.79 8.50
CA THR A 109 18.48 -19.48 8.59
C THR A 109 18.80 -18.57 9.78
N MET A 110 17.88 -17.67 10.15
CA MET A 110 18.05 -16.77 11.31
C MET A 110 17.59 -17.41 12.63
N GLY A 111 17.10 -18.67 12.63
CA GLY A 111 16.54 -19.32 13.82
C GLY A 111 15.25 -18.67 14.33
N LEU A 112 14.52 -17.95 13.48
CA LEU A 112 13.30 -17.24 13.83
C LEU A 112 12.06 -18.00 13.36
N LYS A 113 10.99 -17.96 14.17
CA LYS A 113 9.70 -18.51 13.76
C LYS A 113 9.09 -17.63 12.66
N TYR A 114 8.71 -18.26 11.55
CA TYR A 114 8.05 -17.54 10.46
C TYR A 114 6.61 -17.16 10.85
N PRO A 115 6.23 -15.87 10.83
CA PRO A 115 4.93 -15.42 11.30
C PRO A 115 3.75 -15.96 10.46
N LEU A 116 3.98 -16.24 9.17
CA LEU A 116 2.99 -16.77 8.23
C LEU A 116 3.16 -18.28 7.99
N ALA A 117 3.70 -19.03 8.99
CA ALA A 117 3.83 -20.47 8.88
C ALA A 117 2.45 -21.11 8.68
N GLY A 118 2.32 -21.98 7.67
CA GLY A 118 1.06 -22.64 7.31
C GLY A 118 0.14 -21.83 6.37
N VAL A 119 0.52 -20.60 6.02
CA VAL A 119 -0.19 -19.85 4.97
C VAL A 119 0.29 -20.34 3.60
N GLU A 120 -0.62 -20.81 2.79
CA GLU A 120 -0.33 -21.26 1.42
C GLU A 120 -0.02 -20.09 0.49
N ALA A 121 0.79 -20.35 -0.54
CA ALA A 121 1.06 -19.36 -1.58
C ALA A 121 -0.23 -19.03 -2.34
N LEU A 122 -0.39 -17.77 -2.72
CA LEU A 122 -1.54 -17.34 -3.51
C LEU A 122 -1.31 -17.65 -5.00
N SER A 123 -2.38 -18.09 -5.69
CA SER A 123 -2.32 -18.33 -7.13
C SER A 123 -2.21 -17.01 -7.91
N ALA A 124 -1.63 -17.06 -9.11
CA ALA A 124 -1.58 -15.91 -10.00
C ALA A 124 -3.00 -15.46 -10.44
N GLU A 125 -3.95 -16.40 -10.53
CA GLU A 125 -5.35 -16.10 -10.86
C GLU A 125 -6.03 -15.32 -9.72
N ASP A 126 -5.81 -15.72 -8.46
CA ASP A 126 -6.37 -15.00 -7.32
C ASP A 126 -5.72 -13.63 -7.13
N ALA A 127 -4.42 -13.50 -7.41
CA ALA A 127 -3.76 -12.20 -7.46
C ALA A 127 -4.37 -11.28 -8.54
N LYS A 128 -4.79 -11.84 -9.68
CA LYS A 128 -5.51 -11.09 -10.72
C LYS A 128 -6.89 -10.65 -10.23
N LYS A 129 -7.65 -11.53 -9.58
CA LYS A 129 -8.96 -11.15 -8.97
C LYS A 129 -8.79 -10.05 -7.92
N ALA A 130 -7.78 -10.17 -7.06
CA ALA A 130 -7.47 -9.13 -6.08
C ALA A 130 -7.16 -7.79 -6.75
N ARG A 131 -6.37 -7.80 -7.83
CA ARG A 131 -6.09 -6.60 -8.62
C ARG A 131 -7.36 -5.99 -9.22
N GLU A 132 -8.26 -6.80 -9.76
CA GLU A 132 -9.53 -6.34 -10.31
C GLU A 132 -10.37 -5.65 -9.23
N LYS A 133 -10.41 -6.21 -8.00
CA LYS A 133 -11.11 -5.60 -6.87
C LYS A 133 -10.51 -4.26 -6.45
N ILE A 134 -9.20 -4.12 -6.45
CA ILE A 134 -8.53 -2.83 -6.21
C ILE A 134 -8.93 -1.81 -7.30
N PHE A 135 -8.95 -2.21 -8.56
CA PHE A 135 -9.37 -1.33 -9.65
C PHE A 135 -10.85 -0.92 -9.58
N GLU A 136 -11.73 -1.75 -9.06
CA GLU A 136 -13.13 -1.35 -8.79
C GLU A 136 -13.18 -0.17 -7.82
N GLY A 137 -12.49 -0.25 -6.68
CA GLY A 137 -12.43 0.83 -5.71
C GLY A 137 -11.82 2.11 -6.28
N LEU A 138 -10.73 1.97 -7.05
CA LEU A 138 -10.06 3.11 -7.71
C LEU A 138 -11.00 3.82 -8.70
N LYS A 139 -11.70 3.07 -9.54
CA LYS A 139 -12.68 3.62 -10.48
C LYS A 139 -13.81 4.33 -9.75
N GLN A 140 -14.33 3.75 -8.68
CA GLN A 140 -15.40 4.37 -7.90
C GLN A 140 -14.96 5.70 -7.31
N ARG A 141 -13.75 5.79 -6.76
CA ARG A 141 -13.22 7.07 -6.25
C ARG A 141 -13.14 8.13 -7.34
N LEU A 142 -12.68 7.79 -8.53
CA LEU A 142 -12.62 8.75 -9.65
C LEU A 142 -14.01 9.23 -10.09
N ILE A 143 -15.03 8.35 -10.00
CA ILE A 143 -16.43 8.73 -10.27
C ILE A 143 -16.92 9.69 -9.19
N ASP A 144 -16.73 9.37 -7.93
CA ASP A 144 -17.16 10.18 -6.80
C ASP A 144 -16.52 11.58 -6.81
N ASP A 145 -15.24 11.66 -7.14
CA ASP A 145 -14.53 12.94 -7.23
C ASP A 145 -15.04 13.79 -8.42
N LYS A 146 -15.41 13.17 -9.55
CA LYS A 146 -16.05 13.87 -10.68
C LYS A 146 -17.43 14.39 -10.31
N ILE A 147 -18.25 13.58 -9.62
CA ILE A 147 -19.58 14.01 -9.17
C ILE A 147 -19.45 15.20 -8.21
N LYS A 148 -18.53 15.16 -7.26
CA LYS A 148 -18.26 16.27 -6.34
C LYS A 148 -17.84 17.54 -7.07
N ALA A 149 -16.99 17.41 -8.09
CA ALA A 149 -16.53 18.58 -8.88
C ALA A 149 -17.65 19.21 -9.74
N LEU A 150 -18.67 18.45 -10.10
CA LEU A 150 -19.82 18.96 -10.87
C LEU A 150 -20.92 19.55 -9.97
N ALA A 151 -20.89 19.29 -8.68
CA ALA A 151 -21.89 19.77 -7.71
C ALA A 151 -21.49 21.12 -7.05
N VAL A 152 -20.34 21.66 -7.40
CA VAL A 152 -19.78 22.96 -6.96
C VAL A 152 -19.88 23.97 -8.10
#